data_d60ae60744ab7bedb4c76ab806274dea
#
_entry.id   d60ae60744ab7bedb4c76ab806274dea
#
_cell.length_a   1.000
_cell.length_b   1.000
_cell.length_c   1.000
_cell.angle_alpha   90.00
_cell.angle_beta   90.00
_cell.angle_gamma   90.00
#
_symmetry.space_group_name_H-M   'P 1'
#
loop_
_entity.id
_entity.type
_entity.pdbx_description
1 polymer ?
#
loop_
_entity_poly.entity_id
_entity_poly.type
_entity_poly.pdbx_seq_one_letter_code
_entity_poly.pdbx_strand_id
1 'polypeptide(L)'
;MDKLFQSKWFIRVISLVLAITLYLFVTVETNPGQNESRIETTSSKETEVIDEVPLEIKIDAENYVVSGVPEHVKVSLEGKTSVLTPIVRQQSFTVFVDLRELEEGSHTVEVEYDNIPKEVNAYIEPKTIDVQIEKRAMQEFSVDVDITNLDKLPVGYELGEPSVDPETVTIVSSQEVIDQIAMVKVFVDVTDLRESIRNKELPIIVYDAQGNDLNVRVEPSSVTVSMDVDRPSKKVPLDVKTKGKLPDKFEIDKMEAVEEIEIFGRRDVLDEVKEISTEEIDLSEIESSGAIEVPLNLPEGIAVNDEKIKVDITLKESKVFKEIPIEIKGEGDQKVVFKHPEDGTISVTAIGLDTLMEELEESEIIASIDVTNTDSDKESRVNISIEGPKDFKFDAEPKKVTVEVNE
;
A
#
# COMPACT_ATOMS: atom_id res chain seq x y z
N MET A 1 41.13 -73.64 -0.62
CA MET A 1 39.83 -73.30 -0.01
C MET A 1 38.83 -72.76 -1.02
N ASP A 2 39.11 -72.63 -2.30
CA ASP A 2 38.29 -71.99 -3.29
C ASP A 2 37.16 -72.81 -3.94
N LYS A 3 37.12 -74.14 -3.72
CA LYS A 3 36.13 -75.03 -4.33
C LYS A 3 34.79 -75.08 -3.57
N LEU A 4 34.72 -74.58 -2.31
CA LEU A 4 33.50 -74.53 -1.50
C LEU A 4 32.62 -73.32 -1.87
N PHE A 5 33.24 -72.20 -2.21
CA PHE A 5 32.54 -70.99 -2.57
C PHE A 5 31.89 -70.97 -3.97
N GLN A 6 32.31 -71.91 -4.86
CA GLN A 6 31.78 -72.07 -6.20
C GLN A 6 30.67 -73.09 -6.34
N SER A 7 30.25 -73.72 -5.23
CA SER A 7 29.20 -74.72 -5.24
C SER A 7 27.79 -73.98 -5.23
N LYS A 8 26.98 -74.30 -6.24
CA LYS A 8 25.60 -73.79 -6.32
C LYS A 8 24.78 -74.13 -5.07
N TRP A 9 25.16 -75.17 -4.35
CA TRP A 9 24.50 -75.53 -3.10
C TRP A 9 24.92 -74.64 -1.94
N PHE A 10 26.16 -74.24 -1.85
CA PHE A 10 26.70 -73.34 -0.82
C PHE A 10 26.09 -71.94 -0.92
N ILE A 11 25.94 -71.42 -2.15
CA ILE A 11 25.30 -70.11 -2.40
C ILE A 11 23.84 -70.15 -1.92
N ARG A 12 23.13 -71.26 -2.15
CA ARG A 12 21.72 -71.40 -1.64
C ARG A 12 21.66 -71.43 -0.12
N VAL A 13 22.58 -72.11 0.54
CA VAL A 13 22.61 -72.17 2.02
C VAL A 13 22.97 -70.83 2.60
N ILE A 14 23.93 -70.10 2.07
CA ILE A 14 24.29 -68.75 2.52
C ILE A 14 23.12 -67.78 2.29
N SER A 15 22.45 -67.85 1.14
CA SER A 15 21.29 -67.00 0.86
C SER A 15 20.13 -67.28 1.82
N LEU A 16 19.92 -68.55 2.20
CA LEU A 16 18.92 -68.91 3.20
C LEU A 16 19.27 -68.38 4.60
N VAL A 17 20.54 -68.52 5.00
CA VAL A 17 21.00 -68.02 6.29
C VAL A 17 20.89 -66.50 6.33
N LEU A 18 21.26 -65.79 5.27
CA LEU A 18 21.13 -64.33 5.16
C LEU A 18 19.66 -63.89 5.21
N ALA A 19 18.81 -64.62 4.49
CA ALA A 19 17.36 -64.36 4.50
C ALA A 19 16.72 -64.56 5.91
N ILE A 20 17.11 -65.62 6.62
CA ILE A 20 16.68 -65.88 8.00
C ILE A 20 17.22 -64.80 8.94
N THR A 21 18.49 -64.39 8.81
CA THR A 21 19.09 -63.35 9.64
C THR A 21 18.39 -62.00 9.42
N LEU A 22 18.12 -61.69 8.14
CA LEU A 22 17.42 -60.44 7.76
C LEU A 22 15.96 -60.48 8.24
N TYR A 23 15.30 -61.63 8.15
CA TYR A 23 13.95 -61.81 8.67
C TYR A 23 13.90 -61.64 10.19
N LEU A 24 14.86 -62.26 10.93
CA LEU A 24 14.95 -62.09 12.37
C LEU A 24 15.29 -60.64 12.77
N PHE A 25 16.20 -59.99 12.00
CA PHE A 25 16.56 -58.60 12.24
C PHE A 25 15.35 -57.68 12.02
N VAL A 26 14.64 -57.80 10.90
CA VAL A 26 13.43 -57.04 10.61
C VAL A 26 12.32 -57.35 11.61
N THR A 27 12.16 -58.62 12.02
CA THR A 27 11.11 -58.98 13.02
C THR A 27 11.41 -58.42 14.41
N VAL A 28 12.70 -58.31 14.77
CA VAL A 28 13.13 -57.69 16.03
C VAL A 28 12.98 -56.18 15.97
N GLU A 29 13.27 -55.54 14.83
CA GLU A 29 13.23 -54.08 14.66
C GLU A 29 11.84 -53.54 14.34
N THR A 30 10.96 -54.33 13.69
CA THR A 30 9.59 -53.90 13.37
C THR A 30 8.54 -54.29 14.42
N ASN A 31 8.88 -55.14 15.41
CA ASN A 31 7.99 -55.48 16.54
C ASN A 31 8.69 -55.30 17.88
N PRO A 32 8.86 -54.09 18.39
CA PRO A 32 9.35 -53.87 19.75
C PRO A 32 8.30 -54.22 20.81
N GLY A 33 7.15 -54.80 20.47
CA GLY A 33 6.02 -54.93 21.36
C GLY A 33 5.37 -56.29 21.57
N GLN A 34 5.98 -57.44 21.16
CA GLN A 34 5.31 -58.76 21.36
C GLN A 34 6.15 -59.85 22.05
N ASN A 35 7.04 -59.48 22.93
CA ASN A 35 7.70 -60.48 23.78
C ASN A 35 7.53 -60.20 25.31
N GLU A 36 6.39 -59.71 25.69
CA GLU A 36 5.96 -59.68 27.11
C GLU A 36 4.62 -60.37 27.27
N SER A 37 4.63 -61.69 27.14
CA SER A 37 3.55 -62.50 27.70
C SER A 37 4.13 -63.47 28.69
N ARG A 38 4.08 -63.04 29.93
CA ARG A 38 4.10 -63.67 31.23
C ARG A 38 5.20 -63.11 32.14
N ILE A 39 4.66 -62.43 33.05
CA ILE A 39 4.96 -62.48 34.50
C ILE A 39 4.89 -61.06 35.06
N GLU A 40 4.00 -60.95 36.05
CA GLU A 40 3.84 -59.85 37.01
C GLU A 40 3.19 -58.56 36.48
N THR A 41 1.97 -58.37 36.91
CA THR A 41 1.27 -57.12 37.13
C THR A 41 2.08 -56.18 38.05
N THR A 42 3.20 -55.67 37.55
CA THR A 42 3.77 -54.43 38.05
C THR A 42 3.07 -53.37 37.22
N SER A 43 2.10 -52.69 37.77
CA SER A 43 1.48 -51.53 37.17
C SER A 43 2.61 -50.55 36.79
N SER A 44 2.89 -50.44 35.49
CA SER A 44 3.87 -49.49 35.01
C SER A 44 3.42 -48.11 35.46
N LYS A 45 4.21 -47.50 36.33
CA LYS A 45 4.04 -46.10 36.63
C LYS A 45 4.56 -45.34 35.40
N GLU A 46 3.73 -44.51 34.87
CA GLU A 46 4.10 -43.54 33.82
C GLU A 46 4.27 -42.16 34.45
N THR A 47 5.08 -41.33 33.81
CA THR A 47 5.25 -39.94 34.19
C THR A 47 4.73 -39.08 33.05
N GLU A 48 3.75 -38.27 33.35
CA GLU A 48 3.20 -37.27 32.45
C GLU A 48 3.62 -35.88 32.91
N VAL A 49 4.08 -35.04 32.01
CA VAL A 49 4.58 -33.70 32.26
C VAL A 49 3.65 -32.68 31.62
N ILE A 50 3.22 -31.71 32.39
CA ILE A 50 2.41 -30.56 31.96
C ILE A 50 3.23 -29.31 32.22
N ASP A 51 3.65 -28.61 31.14
CA ASP A 51 4.60 -27.50 31.24
C ASP A 51 3.97 -26.16 31.63
N GLU A 52 2.68 -25.95 31.37
CA GLU A 52 1.99 -24.68 31.60
C GLU A 52 0.73 -24.85 32.44
N VAL A 53 0.91 -25.14 33.73
CA VAL A 53 -0.20 -25.21 34.69
C VAL A 53 -0.34 -23.86 35.37
N PRO A 54 -1.51 -23.21 35.33
CA PRO A 54 -1.73 -21.93 35.99
C PRO A 54 -1.55 -22.07 37.52
N LEU A 55 -0.88 -21.10 38.12
CA LEU A 55 -0.63 -21.02 39.54
C LEU A 55 -1.62 -20.05 40.18
N GLU A 56 -2.50 -20.56 41.03
CA GLU A 56 -3.46 -19.76 41.77
C GLU A 56 -2.83 -19.16 43.06
N ILE A 57 -3.20 -17.92 43.35
CA ILE A 57 -2.75 -17.22 44.57
C ILE A 57 -3.92 -17.13 45.52
N LYS A 58 -3.80 -17.73 46.71
CA LYS A 58 -4.76 -17.59 47.80
C LYS A 58 -4.27 -16.53 48.78
N ILE A 59 -4.80 -15.31 48.65
CA ILE A 59 -4.48 -14.16 49.53
C ILE A 59 -5.75 -13.33 49.77
N ASP A 60 -5.70 -12.47 50.78
CA ASP A 60 -6.67 -11.40 50.96
C ASP A 60 -6.43 -10.29 49.89
N ALA A 61 -7.02 -10.47 48.71
CA ALA A 61 -6.87 -9.58 47.58
C ALA A 61 -7.55 -8.21 47.77
N GLU A 62 -8.33 -8.01 48.85
CA GLU A 62 -8.89 -6.70 49.17
C GLU A 62 -7.83 -5.77 49.77
N ASN A 63 -6.91 -6.32 50.55
CA ASN A 63 -5.93 -5.56 51.30
C ASN A 63 -4.49 -5.70 50.81
N TYR A 64 -4.17 -6.74 50.06
CA TYR A 64 -2.81 -7.05 49.64
C TYR A 64 -2.68 -7.29 48.13
N VAL A 65 -1.52 -7.01 47.59
CA VAL A 65 -1.03 -7.40 46.28
C VAL A 65 0.24 -8.23 46.46
N VAL A 66 0.49 -9.10 45.47
CA VAL A 66 1.66 -10.00 45.50
C VAL A 66 2.43 -9.87 44.21
N SER A 67 3.74 -9.78 44.33
CA SER A 67 4.68 -9.85 43.19
C SER A 67 5.64 -11.03 43.34
N GLY A 68 6.32 -11.45 42.27
CA GLY A 68 7.25 -12.58 42.27
C GLY A 68 6.60 -13.95 42.03
N VAL A 69 5.27 -14.04 41.89
CA VAL A 69 4.58 -15.29 41.55
C VAL A 69 4.60 -15.51 40.02
N PRO A 70 5.12 -16.65 39.53
CA PRO A 70 5.03 -16.98 38.11
C PRO A 70 3.58 -17.33 37.72
N GLU A 71 3.17 -16.95 36.52
CA GLU A 71 1.82 -17.24 36.02
C GLU A 71 1.56 -18.73 35.87
N HIS A 72 2.59 -19.49 35.50
CA HIS A 72 2.52 -20.91 35.23
C HIS A 72 3.67 -21.66 35.91
N VAL A 73 3.40 -22.92 36.27
CA VAL A 73 4.39 -23.84 36.79
C VAL A 73 4.36 -25.15 36.01
N LYS A 74 5.47 -25.90 36.10
CA LYS A 74 5.58 -27.22 35.49
C LYS A 74 5.18 -28.28 36.52
N VAL A 75 4.28 -29.19 36.11
CA VAL A 75 3.79 -30.27 36.97
C VAL A 75 4.11 -31.61 36.32
N SER A 76 4.82 -32.47 37.05
CA SER A 76 5.10 -33.84 36.65
C SER A 76 4.30 -34.81 37.54
N LEU A 77 3.43 -35.59 36.91
CA LEU A 77 2.54 -36.56 37.57
C LEU A 77 3.05 -37.97 37.31
N GLU A 78 3.36 -38.74 38.39
CA GLU A 78 3.77 -40.14 38.30
C GLU A 78 2.70 -41.05 38.89
N GLY A 79 2.20 -41.99 38.09
CA GLY A 79 1.15 -42.91 38.55
C GLY A 79 0.76 -43.94 37.51
N LYS A 80 -0.31 -44.69 37.80
CA LYS A 80 -0.87 -45.64 36.79
C LYS A 80 -1.53 -44.89 35.67
N THR A 81 -1.29 -45.28 34.41
CA THR A 81 -1.86 -44.68 33.19
C THR A 81 -3.40 -44.50 33.27
N SER A 82 -4.09 -45.49 33.88
CA SER A 82 -5.56 -45.43 34.02
C SER A 82 -6.04 -44.31 34.95
N VAL A 83 -5.18 -43.85 35.87
CA VAL A 83 -5.45 -42.75 36.81
C VAL A 83 -4.95 -41.43 36.25
N LEU A 84 -3.80 -41.41 35.56
CA LEU A 84 -3.19 -40.21 34.99
C LEU A 84 -3.98 -39.64 33.81
N THR A 85 -4.42 -40.52 32.89
CA THR A 85 -5.08 -40.07 31.66
C THR A 85 -6.28 -39.12 31.88
N PRO A 86 -7.23 -39.41 32.80
CA PRO A 86 -8.33 -38.48 33.08
C PRO A 86 -7.88 -37.19 33.72
N ILE A 87 -6.88 -37.24 34.64
CA ILE A 87 -6.36 -36.07 35.36
C ILE A 87 -5.68 -35.09 34.35
N VAL A 88 -4.82 -35.62 33.49
CA VAL A 88 -4.10 -34.81 32.47
C VAL A 88 -5.05 -34.22 31.43
N ARG A 89 -6.02 -35.03 30.96
CA ARG A 89 -6.99 -34.57 29.95
C ARG A 89 -7.99 -33.54 30.46
N GLN A 90 -8.42 -33.67 31.71
CA GLN A 90 -9.44 -32.80 32.33
C GLN A 90 -8.82 -31.68 33.15
N GLN A 91 -7.51 -31.76 33.44
CA GLN A 91 -6.80 -30.85 34.35
C GLN A 91 -7.60 -30.57 35.61
N SER A 92 -8.10 -31.65 36.21
CA SER A 92 -9.03 -31.58 37.34
C SER A 92 -8.34 -31.33 38.70
N PHE A 93 -7.12 -30.82 38.69
CA PHE A 93 -6.35 -30.44 39.86
C PHE A 93 -6.04 -28.96 39.83
N THR A 94 -5.76 -28.38 40.99
CA THR A 94 -5.38 -26.98 41.16
C THR A 94 -4.00 -26.91 41.78
N VAL A 95 -3.16 -26.00 41.27
CA VAL A 95 -1.86 -25.68 41.89
C VAL A 95 -1.96 -24.27 42.42
N PHE A 96 -1.53 -24.06 43.64
CA PHE A 96 -1.70 -22.78 44.30
C PHE A 96 -0.58 -22.51 45.34
N VAL A 97 -0.46 -21.25 45.72
CA VAL A 97 0.28 -20.79 46.90
C VAL A 97 -0.70 -20.20 47.92
N ASP A 98 -0.59 -20.58 49.16
CA ASP A 98 -1.43 -20.06 50.25
C ASP A 98 -0.68 -18.99 51.04
N LEU A 99 -1.08 -17.74 50.88
CA LEU A 99 -0.45 -16.56 51.46
C LEU A 99 -1.34 -15.92 52.55
N ARG A 100 -2.49 -16.53 52.91
CA ARG A 100 -3.52 -15.92 53.77
C ARG A 100 -3.06 -15.69 55.19
N GLU A 101 -2.05 -16.46 55.68
CA GLU A 101 -1.52 -16.36 57.03
C GLU A 101 -0.21 -15.57 57.10
N LEU A 102 0.26 -14.98 55.94
CA LEU A 102 1.51 -14.24 55.88
C LEU A 102 1.23 -12.73 55.97
N GLU A 103 2.16 -12.03 56.63
CA GLU A 103 2.16 -10.55 56.74
C GLU A 103 2.94 -9.91 55.59
N GLU A 104 2.92 -8.58 55.53
CA GLU A 104 3.72 -7.80 54.55
C GLU A 104 5.21 -8.16 54.61
N GLY A 105 5.85 -8.25 53.45
CA GLY A 105 7.27 -8.53 53.30
C GLY A 105 7.58 -9.63 52.29
N SER A 106 8.87 -9.98 52.24
CA SER A 106 9.38 -11.05 51.39
C SER A 106 9.27 -12.40 52.09
N HIS A 107 8.70 -13.38 51.40
CA HIS A 107 8.50 -14.74 51.90
C HIS A 107 8.91 -15.77 50.84
N THR A 108 9.54 -16.85 51.27
CA THR A 108 9.73 -18.04 50.44
C THR A 108 8.64 -19.03 50.78
N VAL A 109 7.78 -19.34 49.81
CA VAL A 109 6.59 -20.18 50.01
C VAL A 109 6.66 -21.44 49.16
N GLU A 110 6.07 -22.52 49.67
CA GLU A 110 5.96 -23.79 48.93
C GLU A 110 4.74 -23.73 48.01
N VAL A 111 4.91 -24.26 46.77
CA VAL A 111 3.81 -24.42 45.83
C VAL A 111 3.05 -25.68 46.16
N GLU A 112 1.79 -25.55 46.48
CA GLU A 112 0.88 -26.62 46.87
C GLU A 112 -0.05 -27.04 45.71
N TYR A 113 -0.67 -28.20 45.89
CA TYR A 113 -1.69 -28.68 44.95
C TYR A 113 -2.88 -29.31 45.67
N ASP A 114 -4.02 -29.30 45.02
CA ASP A 114 -5.25 -29.92 45.49
C ASP A 114 -5.89 -30.79 44.39
N ASN A 115 -6.79 -31.70 44.77
CA ASN A 115 -7.53 -32.61 43.90
C ASN A 115 -6.68 -33.62 43.12
N ILE A 116 -5.45 -33.94 43.56
CA ILE A 116 -4.64 -35.05 43.02
C ILE A 116 -4.86 -36.30 43.88
N PRO A 117 -5.30 -37.45 43.30
CA PRO A 117 -5.47 -38.69 44.02
C PRO A 117 -4.18 -39.20 44.70
N LYS A 118 -4.30 -39.80 45.87
CA LYS A 118 -3.15 -40.27 46.65
C LYS A 118 -2.29 -41.35 45.95
N GLU A 119 -2.81 -41.95 44.90
CA GLU A 119 -2.11 -42.96 44.10
C GLU A 119 -1.17 -42.32 43.03
N VAL A 120 -1.21 -40.98 42.89
CA VAL A 120 -0.38 -40.20 41.96
C VAL A 120 0.58 -39.34 42.74
N ASN A 121 1.89 -39.45 42.43
CA ASN A 121 2.87 -38.54 42.97
C ASN A 121 2.95 -37.30 42.05
N ALA A 122 2.84 -36.12 42.64
CA ALA A 122 3.01 -34.85 41.92
C ALA A 122 4.33 -34.20 42.31
N TYR A 123 5.05 -33.72 41.30
CA TYR A 123 6.27 -32.93 41.45
C TYR A 123 6.05 -31.60 40.68
N ILE A 124 6.26 -30.50 41.43
CA ILE A 124 6.04 -29.15 40.86
C ILE A 124 7.39 -28.45 40.77
N GLU A 125 7.63 -27.79 39.66
CA GLU A 125 8.82 -26.96 39.42
C GLU A 125 8.40 -25.54 39.03
N PRO A 126 8.87 -24.51 39.76
CA PRO A 126 9.66 -24.58 41.01
C PRO A 126 8.82 -25.10 42.21
N LYS A 127 9.46 -25.80 43.15
CA LYS A 127 8.80 -26.27 44.35
C LYS A 127 8.52 -25.15 45.37
N THR A 128 9.40 -24.15 45.41
CA THR A 128 9.28 -22.96 46.23
C THR A 128 9.48 -21.74 45.40
N ILE A 129 8.77 -20.67 45.73
CA ILE A 129 8.89 -19.35 45.06
C ILE A 129 9.12 -18.27 46.12
N ASP A 130 9.85 -17.23 45.73
CA ASP A 130 10.02 -16.04 46.53
C ASP A 130 8.97 -15.00 46.11
N VAL A 131 8.14 -14.61 47.05
CA VAL A 131 7.03 -13.68 46.87
C VAL A 131 7.21 -12.45 47.75
N GLN A 132 6.77 -11.30 47.23
CA GLN A 132 6.69 -10.06 47.96
C GLN A 132 5.21 -9.71 48.20
N ILE A 133 4.79 -9.62 49.45
CA ILE A 133 3.43 -9.22 49.86
C ILE A 133 3.48 -7.76 50.27
N GLU A 134 2.64 -6.93 49.63
CA GLU A 134 2.58 -5.49 49.88
C GLU A 134 1.13 -5.03 50.05
N LYS A 135 0.92 -3.92 50.76
CA LYS A 135 -0.41 -3.32 50.87
C LYS A 135 -0.92 -2.88 49.50
N ARG A 136 -2.16 -3.23 49.27
CA ARG A 136 -2.87 -2.80 48.07
C ARG A 136 -3.11 -1.30 48.11
N ALA A 137 -2.67 -0.61 47.08
CA ALA A 137 -2.99 0.78 46.77
C ALA A 137 -3.80 0.87 45.50
N MET A 138 -4.62 1.90 45.39
CA MET A 138 -5.44 2.18 44.22
C MET A 138 -5.33 3.67 43.90
N GLN A 139 -5.10 3.98 42.64
CA GLN A 139 -5.03 5.36 42.16
C GLN A 139 -5.62 5.48 40.76
N GLU A 140 -6.30 6.60 40.51
CA GLU A 140 -6.81 6.94 39.20
C GLU A 140 -5.74 7.67 38.39
N PHE A 141 -5.62 7.29 37.11
CA PHE A 141 -4.72 7.89 36.14
C PHE A 141 -5.50 8.24 34.87
N SER A 142 -5.15 9.38 34.27
CA SER A 142 -5.61 9.71 32.92
C SER A 142 -4.95 8.83 31.89
N VAL A 143 -5.72 8.49 30.85
CA VAL A 143 -5.24 7.70 29.70
C VAL A 143 -4.87 8.64 28.57
N ASP A 144 -3.60 8.60 28.16
CA ASP A 144 -3.11 9.33 27.01
C ASP A 144 -3.18 8.47 25.75
N VAL A 145 -3.61 9.08 24.63
CA VAL A 145 -3.62 8.43 23.33
C VAL A 145 -2.36 8.79 22.56
N ASP A 146 -1.58 7.78 22.21
CA ASP A 146 -0.36 7.93 21.41
C ASP A 146 -0.60 7.41 19.98
N ILE A 147 -0.38 8.28 18.97
CA ILE A 147 -0.59 7.95 17.56
C ILE A 147 0.72 7.42 16.98
N THR A 148 0.69 6.22 16.46
CA THR A 148 1.85 5.54 15.86
C THR A 148 1.75 5.48 14.35
N ASN A 149 2.91 5.41 13.66
CA ASN A 149 3.00 5.33 12.20
C ASN A 149 2.36 6.52 11.45
N LEU A 150 2.48 7.72 11.99
CA LEU A 150 1.92 8.94 11.37
C LEU A 150 2.50 9.18 9.96
N ASP A 151 3.73 8.76 9.72
CA ASP A 151 4.42 8.78 8.43
C ASP A 151 3.80 7.84 7.39
N LYS A 152 2.98 6.88 7.82
CA LYS A 152 2.26 5.93 6.95
C LYS A 152 0.78 6.30 6.75
N LEU A 153 0.34 7.44 7.29
CA LEU A 153 -0.97 7.97 6.96
C LEU A 153 -0.99 8.36 5.47
N PRO A 154 -1.99 7.92 4.68
CA PRO A 154 -2.04 8.26 3.26
C PRO A 154 -2.06 9.77 3.04
N VAL A 155 -1.32 10.22 2.02
CA VAL A 155 -1.30 11.65 1.64
C VAL A 155 -2.71 12.13 1.31
N GLY A 156 -3.05 13.31 1.77
CA GLY A 156 -4.37 13.89 1.56
C GLY A 156 -5.33 13.71 2.74
N TYR A 157 -4.94 12.96 3.77
CA TYR A 157 -5.74 12.76 4.98
C TYR A 157 -5.23 13.58 6.16
N GLU A 158 -6.15 13.92 7.06
CA GLU A 158 -5.90 14.67 8.29
C GLU A 158 -6.60 13.97 9.45
N LEU A 159 -5.91 13.85 10.59
CA LEU A 159 -6.45 13.25 11.80
C LEU A 159 -7.04 14.33 12.67
N GLY A 160 -8.25 14.08 13.20
CA GLY A 160 -8.84 14.85 14.27
C GLY A 160 -8.22 14.51 15.63
N GLU A 161 -8.63 15.23 16.67
CA GLU A 161 -8.22 14.91 18.03
C GLU A 161 -8.85 13.58 18.47
N PRO A 162 -8.04 12.66 19.03
CA PRO A 162 -8.56 11.39 19.54
C PRO A 162 -9.37 11.64 20.82
N SER A 163 -10.45 10.90 20.99
CA SER A 163 -11.21 10.82 22.24
C SER A 163 -11.13 9.43 22.81
N VAL A 164 -11.04 9.33 24.12
CA VAL A 164 -10.94 8.07 24.88
C VAL A 164 -12.05 7.99 25.91
N ASP A 165 -12.63 6.81 26.07
CA ASP A 165 -13.69 6.54 27.04
C ASP A 165 -13.47 5.18 27.73
N PRO A 166 -13.33 5.13 29.07
CA PRO A 166 -13.24 6.26 29.99
C PRO A 166 -11.91 7.04 29.87
N GLU A 167 -11.92 8.34 30.21
CA GLU A 167 -10.73 9.20 30.23
C GLU A 167 -9.74 8.85 31.35
N THR A 168 -10.23 8.21 32.42
CA THR A 168 -9.41 7.78 33.56
C THR A 168 -9.64 6.31 33.85
N VAL A 169 -8.61 5.67 34.36
CA VAL A 169 -8.64 4.26 34.79
C VAL A 169 -8.04 4.12 36.19
N THR A 170 -8.50 3.13 36.91
CA THR A 170 -8.00 2.82 38.23
C THR A 170 -6.88 1.77 38.11
N ILE A 171 -5.70 2.08 38.63
CA ILE A 171 -4.61 1.10 38.74
C ILE A 171 -4.53 0.59 40.18
N VAL A 172 -4.45 -0.72 40.28
CA VAL A 172 -4.37 -1.46 41.52
C VAL A 172 -3.01 -2.16 41.60
N SER A 173 -2.18 -1.75 42.57
CA SER A 173 -0.86 -2.35 42.78
C SER A 173 -0.39 -2.06 44.19
N SER A 174 0.90 -2.24 44.49
CA SER A 174 1.50 -1.71 45.71
C SER A 174 1.74 -0.19 45.60
N GLN A 175 1.87 0.49 46.74
CA GLN A 175 2.16 1.93 46.76
C GLN A 175 3.49 2.24 46.05
N GLU A 176 4.49 1.39 46.21
CA GLU A 176 5.79 1.57 45.60
C GLU A 176 5.69 1.54 44.05
N VAL A 177 4.89 0.61 43.49
CA VAL A 177 4.66 0.52 42.03
C VAL A 177 3.79 1.68 41.54
N ILE A 178 2.75 2.08 42.29
CA ILE A 178 1.91 3.25 41.94
C ILE A 178 2.79 4.51 41.83
N ASP A 179 3.73 4.71 42.77
CA ASP A 179 4.62 5.89 42.76
C ASP A 179 5.64 5.88 41.58
N GLN A 180 5.87 4.72 40.95
CA GLN A 180 6.73 4.58 39.76
C GLN A 180 6.01 4.88 38.46
N ILE A 181 4.67 4.85 38.46
CA ILE A 181 3.88 5.08 37.24
C ILE A 181 4.08 6.52 36.75
N ALA A 182 4.57 6.64 35.53
CA ALA A 182 4.76 7.93 34.89
C ALA A 182 3.75 8.19 33.77
N MET A 183 3.34 7.15 33.03
CA MET A 183 2.47 7.28 31.86
C MET A 183 1.52 6.08 31.74
N VAL A 184 0.26 6.38 31.41
CA VAL A 184 -0.76 5.39 31.08
C VAL A 184 -1.24 5.66 29.66
N LYS A 185 -0.97 4.76 28.73
CA LYS A 185 -1.12 5.00 27.30
C LYS A 185 -1.93 3.94 26.57
N VAL A 186 -2.57 4.36 25.51
CA VAL A 186 -3.11 3.50 24.45
C VAL A 186 -2.50 3.92 23.14
N PHE A 187 -2.26 2.96 22.24
CA PHE A 187 -1.63 3.21 20.96
C PHE A 187 -2.63 3.04 19.81
N VAL A 188 -2.70 4.05 18.93
CA VAL A 188 -3.51 4.03 17.74
C VAL A 188 -2.58 3.98 16.52
N ASP A 189 -2.58 2.86 15.83
CA ASP A 189 -1.86 2.71 14.57
C ASP A 189 -2.71 3.29 13.42
N VAL A 190 -2.15 4.26 12.70
CA VAL A 190 -2.79 4.97 11.59
C VAL A 190 -2.24 4.56 10.21
N THR A 191 -1.55 3.43 10.14
CA THR A 191 -1.05 2.87 8.87
C THR A 191 -2.21 2.68 7.90
N ASP A 192 -2.12 3.28 6.71
CA ASP A 192 -3.12 3.23 5.64
C ASP A 192 -4.56 3.61 6.05
N LEU A 193 -4.71 4.37 7.14
CA LEU A 193 -6.00 4.74 7.69
C LEU A 193 -6.69 5.78 6.80
N ARG A 194 -7.92 5.47 6.35
CA ARG A 194 -8.74 6.30 5.45
C ARG A 194 -10.13 6.61 5.98
N GLU A 195 -10.53 5.93 7.05
CA GLU A 195 -11.84 6.06 7.67
C GLU A 195 -11.71 6.39 9.15
N SER A 196 -12.64 7.15 9.68
CA SER A 196 -12.67 7.50 11.10
C SER A 196 -12.75 6.25 11.97
N ILE A 197 -11.99 6.25 13.04
CA ILE A 197 -12.05 5.22 14.09
C ILE A 197 -13.27 5.53 14.97
N ARG A 198 -14.14 4.54 15.16
CA ARG A 198 -15.33 4.65 16.00
C ARG A 198 -15.34 3.54 17.03
N ASN A 199 -15.28 3.93 18.31
CA ASN A 199 -15.39 3.02 19.46
C ASN A 199 -14.47 1.80 19.35
N LYS A 200 -13.23 1.99 18.96
CA LYS A 200 -12.24 0.91 18.87
C LYS A 200 -11.71 0.61 20.27
N GLU A 201 -11.92 -0.61 20.73
CA GLU A 201 -11.37 -1.07 22.01
C GLU A 201 -9.88 -1.34 21.88
N LEU A 202 -9.08 -0.72 22.77
CA LEU A 202 -7.62 -0.83 22.77
C LEU A 202 -7.12 -1.13 24.19
N PRO A 203 -6.11 -1.99 24.34
CA PRO A 203 -5.49 -2.30 25.62
C PRO A 203 -4.70 -1.09 26.15
N ILE A 204 -4.70 -0.96 27.46
CA ILE A 204 -3.93 0.05 28.17
C ILE A 204 -2.56 -0.52 28.50
N ILE A 205 -1.52 0.28 28.34
CA ILE A 205 -0.15 -0.03 28.73
C ILE A 205 0.32 1.03 29.72
N VAL A 206 0.94 0.58 30.79
CA VAL A 206 1.42 1.45 31.88
C VAL A 206 2.94 1.47 31.88
N TYR A 207 3.53 2.66 31.93
CA TYR A 207 4.98 2.84 31.88
C TYR A 207 5.53 3.56 33.10
N ASP A 208 6.74 3.19 33.48
CA ASP A 208 7.56 3.96 34.42
C ASP A 208 8.23 5.17 33.75
N ALA A 209 8.96 5.97 34.55
CA ALA A 209 9.69 7.14 34.06
C ALA A 209 10.85 6.80 33.12
N GLN A 210 11.30 5.56 33.06
CA GLN A 210 12.34 5.05 32.16
C GLN A 210 11.76 4.48 30.86
N GLY A 211 10.43 4.37 30.76
CA GLY A 211 9.73 3.80 29.61
C GLY A 211 9.64 2.28 29.65
N ASN A 212 9.85 1.65 30.78
CA ASN A 212 9.62 0.22 30.94
C ASN A 212 8.13 -0.04 31.21
N ASP A 213 7.61 -1.13 30.64
CA ASP A 213 6.25 -1.61 30.86
C ASP A 213 6.11 -2.15 32.29
N LEU A 214 5.10 -1.67 33.00
CA LEU A 214 4.73 -2.11 34.34
C LEU A 214 3.55 -3.07 34.27
N ASN A 215 3.78 -4.32 34.64
CA ASN A 215 2.71 -5.32 34.71
C ASN A 215 1.85 -5.08 35.97
N VAL A 216 0.83 -4.25 35.81
CA VAL A 216 -0.10 -3.85 36.88
C VAL A 216 -1.55 -4.14 36.49
N ARG A 217 -2.42 -4.31 37.50
CA ARG A 217 -3.85 -4.47 37.24
C ARG A 217 -4.51 -3.12 36.96
N VAL A 218 -5.06 -2.97 35.76
CA VAL A 218 -5.77 -1.78 35.31
C VAL A 218 -7.26 -2.08 35.20
N GLU A 219 -8.11 -1.22 35.74
CA GLU A 219 -9.57 -1.34 35.75
C GLU A 219 -10.24 -0.07 35.15
N PRO A 220 -10.88 -0.17 33.99
CA PRO A 220 -10.91 -1.31 33.05
C PRO A 220 -9.54 -1.54 32.37
N SER A 221 -9.28 -2.75 31.88
CA SER A 221 -8.03 -3.11 31.21
C SER A 221 -7.91 -2.60 29.78
N SER A 222 -9.02 -2.13 29.21
CA SER A 222 -9.12 -1.53 27.87
C SER A 222 -10.00 -0.29 27.91
N VAL A 223 -9.80 0.59 26.95
CA VAL A 223 -10.64 1.77 26.70
C VAL A 223 -11.08 1.82 25.27
N THR A 224 -12.18 2.52 25.01
CA THR A 224 -12.65 2.80 23.66
C THR A 224 -12.05 4.11 23.15
N VAL A 225 -11.44 4.06 21.95
CA VAL A 225 -10.90 5.24 21.28
C VAL A 225 -11.72 5.55 20.04
N SER A 226 -12.04 6.82 19.86
CA SER A 226 -12.63 7.34 18.62
C SER A 226 -11.80 8.53 18.12
N MET A 227 -11.58 8.59 16.80
CA MET A 227 -10.79 9.62 16.15
C MET A 227 -11.34 9.86 14.75
N ASP A 228 -11.61 11.12 14.42
CA ASP A 228 -12.01 11.47 13.07
C ASP A 228 -10.83 11.42 12.11
N VAL A 229 -11.11 10.97 10.89
CA VAL A 229 -10.20 10.99 9.78
C VAL A 229 -10.87 11.74 8.64
N ASP A 230 -10.38 12.93 8.35
CA ASP A 230 -10.88 13.78 7.30
C ASP A 230 -9.99 13.68 6.04
N ARG A 231 -10.59 13.97 4.90
CA ARG A 231 -9.89 14.18 3.63
C ARG A 231 -10.24 15.57 3.11
N PRO A 232 -9.64 16.63 3.66
CA PRO A 232 -9.92 17.98 3.21
C PRO A 232 -9.57 18.17 1.75
N SER A 233 -10.38 18.92 1.03
CA SER A 233 -10.17 19.22 -0.38
C SER A 233 -10.29 20.71 -0.69
N LYS A 234 -9.65 21.13 -1.78
CA LYS A 234 -9.70 22.48 -2.33
C LYS A 234 -9.62 22.42 -3.85
N LYS A 235 -10.41 23.21 -4.55
CA LYS A 235 -10.27 23.43 -5.98
C LYS A 235 -9.29 24.55 -6.24
N VAL A 236 -8.34 24.32 -7.13
CA VAL A 236 -7.32 25.28 -7.53
C VAL A 236 -7.19 25.30 -9.05
N PRO A 237 -6.81 26.45 -9.63
CA PRO A 237 -6.51 26.54 -11.06
C PRO A 237 -5.41 25.58 -11.47
N LEU A 238 -5.53 25.07 -12.70
CA LEU A 238 -4.52 24.25 -13.35
C LEU A 238 -3.75 25.07 -14.37
N ASP A 239 -2.44 25.07 -14.30
CA ASP A 239 -1.54 25.72 -15.23
C ASP A 239 -0.82 24.68 -16.10
N VAL A 240 -1.14 24.66 -17.41
CA VAL A 240 -0.51 23.74 -18.37
C VAL A 240 0.83 24.31 -18.81
N LYS A 241 1.91 23.68 -18.44
CA LYS A 241 3.27 24.08 -18.81
C LYS A 241 3.71 23.47 -20.13
N THR A 242 4.38 24.29 -20.95
CA THR A 242 4.95 23.85 -22.22
C THR A 242 6.40 24.27 -22.33
N LYS A 243 7.21 23.48 -23.05
CA LYS A 243 8.59 23.82 -23.44
C LYS A 243 8.84 23.53 -24.91
N GLY A 244 9.95 24.04 -25.42
CA GLY A 244 10.33 23.85 -26.81
C GLY A 244 9.51 24.71 -27.80
N LYS A 245 9.52 24.33 -29.04
CA LYS A 245 8.76 24.97 -30.13
C LYS A 245 8.21 23.88 -31.04
N LEU A 246 7.01 24.11 -31.56
CA LEU A 246 6.46 23.28 -32.62
C LEU A 246 7.37 23.28 -33.85
N PRO A 247 7.36 22.20 -34.67
CA PRO A 247 7.92 22.21 -36.02
C PRO A 247 7.32 23.35 -36.83
N ASP A 248 8.13 23.97 -37.70
CA ASP A 248 7.79 25.20 -38.43
C ASP A 248 6.48 25.11 -39.26
N LYS A 249 6.05 23.90 -39.60
CA LYS A 249 4.80 23.67 -40.32
C LYS A 249 3.55 23.74 -39.50
N PHE A 250 3.67 23.72 -38.16
CA PHE A 250 2.54 23.66 -37.22
C PHE A 250 2.41 24.95 -36.40
N GLU A 251 1.17 25.28 -36.05
CA GLU A 251 0.79 26.31 -35.09
C GLU A 251 -0.29 25.77 -34.19
N ILE A 252 -0.26 26.10 -32.89
CA ILE A 252 -1.35 25.72 -31.96
C ILE A 252 -2.57 26.56 -32.31
N ASP A 253 -3.65 25.91 -32.71
CA ASP A 253 -4.96 26.53 -32.82
C ASP A 253 -5.64 26.62 -31.47
N LYS A 254 -5.64 25.49 -30.71
CA LYS A 254 -6.29 25.38 -29.42
C LYS A 254 -5.56 24.39 -28.55
N MET A 255 -5.50 24.70 -27.26
CA MET A 255 -5.04 23.80 -26.20
C MET A 255 -6.06 23.82 -25.08
N GLU A 256 -6.71 22.69 -24.82
CA GLU A 256 -7.78 22.57 -23.85
C GLU A 256 -7.43 21.56 -22.78
N ALA A 257 -7.62 21.94 -21.54
CA ALA A 257 -7.50 21.09 -20.36
C ALA A 257 -8.60 21.50 -19.37
N VAL A 258 -8.74 20.77 -18.28
CA VAL A 258 -9.60 21.19 -17.17
C VAL A 258 -9.06 22.50 -16.60
N GLU A 259 -9.94 23.44 -16.28
CA GLU A 259 -9.55 24.75 -15.76
C GLU A 259 -9.14 24.69 -14.30
N GLU A 260 -9.78 23.80 -13.53
CA GLU A 260 -9.54 23.61 -12.11
C GLU A 260 -9.37 22.13 -11.79
N ILE A 261 -8.56 21.85 -10.78
CA ILE A 261 -8.35 20.51 -10.24
C ILE A 261 -8.68 20.48 -8.75
N GLU A 262 -9.31 19.39 -8.28
CA GLU A 262 -9.54 19.15 -6.87
C GLU A 262 -8.32 18.45 -6.27
N ILE A 263 -7.71 19.12 -5.30
CA ILE A 263 -6.56 18.64 -4.54
C ILE A 263 -6.99 18.28 -3.11
N PHE A 264 -6.29 17.32 -2.52
CA PHE A 264 -6.52 16.83 -1.17
C PHE A 264 -5.25 16.97 -0.36
N GLY A 265 -5.39 17.36 0.90
CA GLY A 265 -4.26 17.59 1.79
C GLY A 265 -4.72 18.04 3.16
N ARG A 266 -3.79 18.18 4.09
CA ARG A 266 -4.07 18.84 5.36
C ARG A 266 -4.47 20.30 5.11
N ARG A 267 -5.33 20.84 5.96
CA ARG A 267 -5.87 22.22 5.78
C ARG A 267 -4.74 23.25 5.68
N ASP A 268 -3.72 23.15 6.54
CA ASP A 268 -2.57 24.07 6.54
C ASP A 268 -1.81 24.03 5.21
N VAL A 269 -1.59 22.84 4.64
CA VAL A 269 -0.92 22.65 3.33
C VAL A 269 -1.79 23.16 2.18
N LEU A 270 -3.10 22.84 2.19
CA LEU A 270 -4.05 23.31 1.17
C LEU A 270 -4.13 24.84 1.11
N ASP A 271 -4.04 25.54 2.23
CA ASP A 271 -4.12 26.99 2.28
C ASP A 271 -2.94 27.66 1.55
N GLU A 272 -1.76 27.02 1.54
CA GLU A 272 -0.57 27.53 0.85
C GLU A 272 -0.60 27.31 -0.67
N VAL A 273 -1.35 26.29 -1.15
CA VAL A 273 -1.42 25.97 -2.59
C VAL A 273 -2.41 26.89 -3.28
N LYS A 274 -1.94 27.65 -4.28
CA LYS A 274 -2.76 28.59 -5.07
C LYS A 274 -3.11 28.05 -6.45
N GLU A 275 -2.25 27.22 -7.03
CA GLU A 275 -2.40 26.62 -8.34
C GLU A 275 -1.61 25.29 -8.40
N ILE A 276 -1.97 24.42 -9.31
CA ILE A 276 -1.20 23.22 -9.65
C ILE A 276 -0.75 23.36 -11.10
N SER A 277 0.48 22.95 -11.39
CA SER A 277 0.99 22.91 -12.76
C SER A 277 1.14 21.47 -13.24
N THR A 278 1.09 21.31 -14.55
CA THR A 278 1.51 20.04 -15.20
C THR A 278 3.03 19.93 -15.24
N GLU A 279 3.53 18.72 -15.49
CA GLU A 279 4.85 18.60 -16.10
C GLU A 279 4.88 19.31 -17.45
N GLU A 280 6.08 19.65 -17.92
CA GLU A 280 6.25 20.40 -19.17
C GLU A 280 5.98 19.52 -20.39
N ILE A 281 5.02 19.94 -21.21
CA ILE A 281 4.74 19.34 -22.52
C ILE A 281 5.81 19.81 -23.52
N ASP A 282 6.56 18.89 -24.11
CA ASP A 282 7.54 19.23 -25.13
C ASP A 282 6.84 19.40 -26.50
N LEU A 283 6.69 20.67 -26.90
CA LEU A 283 6.03 21.00 -28.16
C LEU A 283 6.79 20.49 -29.40
N SER A 284 8.10 20.24 -29.26
CA SER A 284 8.90 19.73 -30.37
C SER A 284 8.60 18.27 -30.76
N GLU A 285 7.97 17.53 -29.84
CA GLU A 285 7.56 16.14 -30.04
C GLU A 285 6.12 16.01 -30.55
N ILE A 286 5.39 17.12 -30.67
CA ILE A 286 4.00 17.09 -31.12
C ILE A 286 3.97 17.15 -32.65
N GLU A 287 3.50 16.06 -33.27
CA GLU A 287 3.46 15.88 -34.71
C GLU A 287 2.03 15.97 -35.32
N SER A 288 1.00 15.90 -34.49
CA SER A 288 -0.41 15.95 -34.91
C SER A 288 -1.33 16.42 -33.78
N SER A 289 -2.53 16.86 -34.12
CA SER A 289 -3.61 17.10 -33.19
C SER A 289 -3.98 15.82 -32.42
N GLY A 290 -4.31 15.97 -31.17
CA GLY A 290 -4.73 14.82 -30.36
C GLY A 290 -4.75 15.13 -28.88
N ALA A 291 -5.13 14.11 -28.10
CA ALA A 291 -5.15 14.15 -26.68
C ALA A 291 -3.87 13.51 -26.12
N ILE A 292 -3.24 14.19 -25.20
CA ILE A 292 -2.08 13.67 -24.45
C ILE A 292 -2.39 13.61 -22.97
N GLU A 293 -1.87 12.59 -22.28
CA GLU A 293 -1.91 12.49 -20.83
C GLU A 293 -0.64 13.10 -20.25
N VAL A 294 -0.82 14.11 -19.40
CA VAL A 294 0.29 14.85 -18.80
C VAL A 294 0.25 14.68 -17.27
N PRO A 295 1.36 14.26 -16.66
CA PRO A 295 1.45 14.18 -15.20
C PRO A 295 1.33 15.56 -14.56
N LEU A 296 0.82 15.57 -13.33
CA LEU A 296 0.75 16.77 -12.50
C LEU A 296 2.00 16.91 -11.65
N ASN A 297 2.46 18.14 -11.47
CA ASN A 297 3.53 18.47 -10.54
C ASN A 297 2.92 18.81 -9.18
N LEU A 298 2.85 17.81 -8.30
CA LEU A 298 2.21 17.93 -7.00
C LEU A 298 3.22 18.37 -5.93
N PRO A 299 2.91 19.40 -5.13
CA PRO A 299 3.66 19.72 -3.92
C PRO A 299 3.60 18.59 -2.88
N GLU A 300 4.58 18.55 -1.99
CA GLU A 300 4.59 17.60 -0.88
C GLU A 300 3.35 17.76 0.01
N GLY A 301 2.75 16.63 0.40
CA GLY A 301 1.54 16.62 1.22
C GLY A 301 0.23 16.82 0.45
N ILE A 302 0.28 16.97 -0.87
CA ILE A 302 -0.89 17.09 -1.74
C ILE A 302 -1.12 15.78 -2.50
N ALA A 303 -2.39 15.38 -2.54
CA ALA A 303 -2.87 14.25 -3.33
C ALA A 303 -3.96 14.72 -4.30
N VAL A 304 -4.17 13.97 -5.36
CA VAL A 304 -5.23 14.11 -6.34
C VAL A 304 -5.89 12.76 -6.58
N ASN A 305 -7.04 12.74 -7.23
CA ASN A 305 -7.66 11.47 -7.61
C ASN A 305 -6.94 10.83 -8.81
N ASP A 306 -6.58 11.67 -9.79
CA ASP A 306 -5.85 11.24 -11.00
C ASP A 306 -4.53 12.02 -11.09
N GLU A 307 -3.41 11.32 -11.08
CA GLU A 307 -2.07 11.92 -11.16
C GLU A 307 -1.73 12.47 -12.55
N LYS A 308 -2.57 12.18 -13.55
CA LYS A 308 -2.44 12.65 -14.92
C LYS A 308 -3.73 13.33 -15.38
N ILE A 309 -3.58 14.32 -16.19
CA ILE A 309 -4.70 14.97 -16.85
C ILE A 309 -4.60 14.83 -18.37
N LYS A 310 -5.76 14.89 -19.00
CA LYS A 310 -5.87 14.93 -20.45
C LYS A 310 -5.80 16.38 -20.94
N VAL A 311 -4.89 16.63 -21.86
CA VAL A 311 -4.76 17.89 -22.58
C VAL A 311 -5.06 17.64 -24.06
N ASP A 312 -6.08 18.28 -24.60
CA ASP A 312 -6.46 18.18 -25.99
C ASP A 312 -5.77 19.33 -26.76
N ILE A 313 -4.92 18.96 -27.73
CA ILE A 313 -4.18 19.91 -28.58
C ILE A 313 -4.71 19.84 -29.98
N THR A 314 -5.09 20.99 -30.51
CA THR A 314 -5.50 21.14 -31.91
C THR A 314 -4.47 21.98 -32.63
N LEU A 315 -3.97 21.48 -33.74
CA LEU A 315 -2.95 22.13 -34.55
C LEU A 315 -3.53 22.62 -35.87
N LYS A 316 -2.98 23.73 -36.36
CA LYS A 316 -3.02 24.13 -37.78
C LYS A 316 -1.73 23.72 -38.46
N GLU A 317 -1.86 23.13 -39.62
CA GLU A 317 -0.74 22.82 -40.49
C GLU A 317 -0.66 23.82 -41.65
N SER A 318 0.57 24.19 -42.00
CA SER A 318 0.88 24.99 -43.20
C SER A 318 1.55 24.08 -44.23
N LYS A 319 0.89 23.88 -45.38
CA LYS A 319 1.37 23.04 -46.47
C LYS A 319 1.50 23.85 -47.76
N VAL A 320 2.64 23.73 -48.40
CA VAL A 320 2.90 24.44 -49.67
C VAL A 320 2.65 23.52 -50.84
N PHE A 321 1.71 23.91 -51.67
CA PHE A 321 1.45 23.32 -53.01
C PHE A 321 2.23 24.12 -54.04
N LYS A 322 3.05 23.45 -54.84
CA LYS A 322 3.90 24.06 -55.85
C LYS A 322 3.30 23.81 -57.21
N GLU A 323 3.61 24.71 -58.15
CA GLU A 323 3.23 24.56 -59.57
C GLU A 323 1.70 24.56 -59.80
N ILE A 324 0.93 25.28 -58.99
CA ILE A 324 -0.51 25.43 -59.17
C ILE A 324 -0.73 26.31 -60.46
N PRO A 325 -1.45 25.78 -61.44
CA PRO A 325 -1.70 26.54 -62.69
C PRO A 325 -2.66 27.69 -62.39
N ILE A 326 -2.42 28.83 -63.09
CA ILE A 326 -3.27 30.00 -62.98
C ILE A 326 -4.31 30.00 -64.10
N GLU A 327 -5.59 29.96 -63.70
CA GLU A 327 -6.71 30.12 -64.57
C GLU A 327 -6.91 31.61 -64.99
N ILE A 328 -7.16 31.86 -66.21
CA ILE A 328 -7.40 33.22 -66.68
C ILE A 328 -8.90 33.44 -66.84
N LYS A 329 -9.42 34.43 -66.10
CA LYS A 329 -10.82 34.86 -66.20
C LYS A 329 -10.90 36.16 -66.95
N GLY A 330 -11.89 36.29 -67.90
CA GLY A 330 -12.15 37.55 -68.66
C GLY A 330 -11.26 37.75 -69.83
N GLU A 331 -10.58 36.72 -70.41
CA GLU A 331 -9.70 36.83 -71.54
C GLU A 331 -10.45 37.07 -72.88
N GLY A 332 -11.74 36.66 -72.99
CA GLY A 332 -12.51 36.78 -74.22
C GLY A 332 -11.82 36.11 -75.41
N ASP A 333 -11.62 36.82 -76.50
CA ASP A 333 -10.88 36.35 -77.69
C ASP A 333 -9.40 36.75 -77.65
N GLN A 334 -8.90 37.37 -76.56
CA GLN A 334 -7.53 37.85 -76.35
C GLN A 334 -6.58 36.74 -75.92
N LYS A 335 -5.32 36.82 -76.36
CA LYS A 335 -4.28 35.89 -75.95
C LYS A 335 -3.49 36.49 -74.81
N VAL A 336 -3.54 35.84 -73.63
CA VAL A 336 -2.78 36.24 -72.43
C VAL A 336 -1.47 35.48 -72.37
N VAL A 337 -0.36 36.21 -72.20
CA VAL A 337 0.98 35.65 -72.07
C VAL A 337 1.52 36.03 -70.72
N PHE A 338 1.91 35.02 -69.90
CA PHE A 338 2.57 35.23 -68.61
C PHE A 338 4.01 35.74 -68.86
N LYS A 339 4.39 36.82 -68.14
CA LYS A 339 5.74 37.38 -68.18
C LYS A 339 6.49 37.06 -66.88
N HIS A 340 5.75 36.96 -65.75
CA HIS A 340 6.30 36.55 -64.46
C HIS A 340 5.17 36.04 -63.57
N PRO A 341 5.22 34.77 -63.13
CA PRO A 341 6.13 33.70 -63.61
C PRO A 341 5.84 33.27 -65.04
N GLU A 342 6.89 32.90 -65.83
CA GLU A 342 6.78 32.59 -67.24
C GLU A 342 6.01 31.29 -67.55
N ASP A 343 6.04 30.35 -66.61
CA ASP A 343 5.37 29.03 -66.67
C ASP A 343 3.86 29.11 -66.35
N GLY A 344 3.36 30.26 -65.87
CA GLY A 344 1.98 30.45 -65.47
C GLY A 344 1.55 29.65 -64.25
N THR A 345 2.52 29.28 -63.44
CA THR A 345 2.26 28.53 -62.15
C THR A 345 2.71 29.33 -60.94
N ILE A 346 2.13 29.04 -59.81
CA ILE A 346 2.49 29.67 -58.51
C ILE A 346 2.59 28.63 -57.39
N SER A 347 3.18 29.06 -56.31
CA SER A 347 3.08 28.32 -55.06
C SER A 347 1.92 28.86 -54.22
N VAL A 348 1.13 27.97 -53.67
CA VAL A 348 0.02 28.31 -52.77
C VAL A 348 0.25 27.63 -51.42
N THR A 349 0.29 28.43 -50.37
CA THR A 349 0.34 27.91 -49.00
C THR A 349 -1.08 27.80 -48.48
N ALA A 350 -1.50 26.57 -48.17
CA ALA A 350 -2.76 26.31 -47.49
C ALA A 350 -2.49 26.19 -45.96
N ILE A 351 -3.32 26.84 -45.17
CA ILE A 351 -3.28 26.81 -43.71
C ILE A 351 -4.65 26.40 -43.23
N GLY A 352 -4.71 25.29 -42.50
CA GLY A 352 -5.95 24.72 -41.95
C GLY A 352 -5.65 23.74 -40.84
N LEU A 353 -6.69 23.09 -40.26
CA LEU A 353 -6.51 22.05 -39.26
C LEU A 353 -5.69 20.90 -39.88
N ASP A 354 -4.72 20.42 -39.15
CA ASP A 354 -3.85 19.30 -39.57
C ASP A 354 -4.66 18.05 -39.96
N THR A 355 -5.73 17.77 -39.22
CA THR A 355 -6.63 16.64 -39.47
C THR A 355 -7.35 16.72 -40.81
N LEU A 356 -7.51 17.91 -41.37
CA LEU A 356 -8.12 18.14 -42.67
C LEU A 356 -7.07 18.28 -43.78
N MET A 357 -5.79 18.58 -43.43
CA MET A 357 -4.74 18.86 -44.40
C MET A 357 -4.34 17.62 -45.22
N GLU A 358 -4.51 16.43 -44.68
CA GLU A 358 -4.25 15.19 -45.43
C GLU A 358 -5.27 14.93 -46.53
N GLU A 359 -6.52 15.40 -46.33
CA GLU A 359 -7.62 15.22 -47.28
C GLU A 359 -7.61 16.29 -48.38
N LEU A 360 -6.89 17.42 -48.19
CA LEU A 360 -6.84 18.51 -49.19
C LEU A 360 -6.01 18.10 -50.39
N GLU A 361 -6.71 17.96 -51.51
CA GLU A 361 -6.09 17.67 -52.84
C GLU A 361 -5.72 18.96 -53.59
N GLU A 362 -4.64 18.91 -54.37
CA GLU A 362 -4.18 20.00 -55.19
C GLU A 362 -5.27 20.46 -56.19
N SER A 363 -6.09 19.54 -56.66
CA SER A 363 -7.20 19.78 -57.61
C SER A 363 -8.32 20.66 -57.02
N GLU A 364 -8.39 20.81 -55.72
CA GLU A 364 -9.38 21.65 -55.05
C GLU A 364 -8.93 23.11 -54.90
N ILE A 365 -7.66 23.40 -55.21
CA ILE A 365 -7.07 24.75 -55.13
C ILE A 365 -7.07 25.37 -56.51
N ILE A 366 -7.91 26.36 -56.74
CA ILE A 366 -8.05 27.06 -57.97
C ILE A 366 -7.42 28.45 -57.82
N ALA A 367 -6.33 28.67 -58.55
CA ALA A 367 -5.71 29.97 -58.63
C ALA A 367 -6.23 30.68 -59.94
N SER A 368 -6.69 31.92 -59.84
CA SER A 368 -7.22 32.62 -60.96
C SER A 368 -6.82 34.08 -60.97
N ILE A 369 -6.73 34.66 -62.16
CA ILE A 369 -6.57 36.09 -62.37
C ILE A 369 -7.72 36.61 -63.25
N ASP A 370 -8.12 37.84 -63.02
CA ASP A 370 -9.14 38.53 -63.79
C ASP A 370 -8.46 39.61 -64.65
N VAL A 371 -8.48 39.43 -65.97
CA VAL A 371 -7.86 40.32 -66.91
C VAL A 371 -8.87 41.26 -67.65
N THR A 372 -10.15 41.24 -67.24
CA THR A 372 -11.23 42.02 -67.85
C THR A 372 -10.93 43.51 -67.97
N ASN A 373 -10.19 44.08 -67.04
CA ASN A 373 -9.87 45.50 -67.00
C ASN A 373 -8.38 45.79 -67.26
N THR A 374 -7.70 44.91 -67.98
CA THR A 374 -6.29 45.02 -68.29
C THR A 374 -6.08 45.69 -69.67
N ASP A 375 -5.17 46.65 -69.75
CA ASP A 375 -4.85 47.32 -70.99
C ASP A 375 -4.22 46.35 -72.01
N SER A 376 -4.69 46.32 -73.24
CA SER A 376 -4.07 45.53 -74.32
C SER A 376 -2.68 46.08 -74.69
N ASP A 377 -1.76 45.20 -75.10
CA ASP A 377 -0.40 45.44 -75.51
C ASP A 377 0.52 46.12 -74.49
N LYS A 378 0.19 45.93 -73.20
CA LYS A 378 1.04 46.38 -72.06
C LYS A 378 1.19 45.30 -70.97
N GLU A 379 2.38 45.28 -70.39
CA GLU A 379 2.59 44.46 -69.16
C GLU A 379 1.77 45.02 -68.00
N SER A 380 0.91 44.17 -67.44
CA SER A 380 0.04 44.53 -66.35
C SER A 380 0.23 43.58 -65.22
N ARG A 381 0.24 44.13 -63.92
CA ARG A 381 0.30 43.36 -62.73
C ARG A 381 -1.08 43.08 -62.21
N VAL A 382 -1.48 41.82 -62.20
CA VAL A 382 -2.81 41.35 -61.80
C VAL A 382 -2.71 40.61 -60.47
N ASN A 383 -3.66 40.85 -59.55
CA ASN A 383 -3.74 40.12 -58.33
C ASN A 383 -4.24 38.69 -58.57
N ILE A 384 -3.68 37.76 -57.85
CA ILE A 384 -4.15 36.38 -57.89
C ILE A 384 -5.27 36.23 -56.87
N SER A 385 -6.33 35.53 -57.23
CA SER A 385 -7.42 35.09 -56.38
C SER A 385 -7.32 33.58 -56.22
N ILE A 386 -7.35 33.11 -54.99
CA ILE A 386 -7.37 31.67 -54.70
C ILE A 386 -8.77 31.30 -54.21
N GLU A 387 -9.34 30.29 -54.84
CA GLU A 387 -10.57 29.63 -54.42
C GLU A 387 -10.25 28.20 -53.98
N GLY A 388 -10.88 27.73 -52.91
CA GLY A 388 -10.70 26.39 -52.37
C GLY A 388 -11.66 26.11 -51.21
N PRO A 389 -11.53 24.97 -50.51
CA PRO A 389 -12.38 24.62 -49.39
C PRO A 389 -12.35 25.68 -48.29
N LYS A 390 -13.49 25.95 -47.66
CA LYS A 390 -13.67 27.07 -46.70
C LYS A 390 -12.93 26.87 -45.36
N ASP A 391 -12.55 25.65 -45.09
CA ASP A 391 -11.86 25.27 -43.83
C ASP A 391 -10.38 25.64 -43.87
N PHE A 392 -9.88 26.13 -45.02
CA PHE A 392 -8.50 26.54 -45.24
C PHE A 392 -8.38 28.02 -45.55
N LYS A 393 -7.25 28.60 -45.17
CA LYS A 393 -6.77 29.89 -45.65
C LYS A 393 -5.67 29.66 -46.64
N PHE A 394 -5.74 30.40 -47.78
CA PHE A 394 -4.78 30.30 -48.86
C PHE A 394 -3.99 31.59 -49.02
N ASP A 395 -2.69 31.46 -49.20
CA ASP A 395 -1.80 32.58 -49.51
C ASP A 395 -0.96 32.23 -50.77
N ALA A 396 -1.00 33.07 -51.74
CA ALA A 396 -0.29 32.89 -53.04
C ALA A 396 1.09 33.53 -53.01
N GLU A 397 2.09 32.84 -53.52
CA GLU A 397 3.42 33.38 -53.73
C GLU A 397 3.87 33.13 -55.19
N PRO A 398 4.03 34.18 -56.01
CA PRO A 398 3.82 35.60 -55.66
C PRO A 398 2.32 35.97 -55.59
N LYS A 399 1.97 37.06 -54.88
CA LYS A 399 0.60 37.55 -54.73
C LYS A 399 0.05 38.20 -55.97
N LYS A 400 0.90 38.55 -56.96
CA LYS A 400 0.59 39.20 -58.24
C LYS A 400 1.40 38.57 -59.35
N VAL A 401 0.81 38.43 -60.48
CA VAL A 401 1.49 38.02 -61.71
C VAL A 401 1.58 39.17 -62.66
N THR A 402 2.60 39.14 -63.52
CA THR A 402 2.73 40.09 -64.67
C THR A 402 2.31 39.36 -65.93
N VAL A 403 1.28 39.89 -66.62
CA VAL A 403 0.77 39.35 -67.82
C VAL A 403 0.76 40.41 -68.92
N GLU A 404 0.88 40.01 -70.18
CA GLU A 404 0.66 40.80 -71.36
C GLU A 404 -0.55 40.22 -72.06
N VAL A 405 -1.54 41.12 -72.37
CA VAL A 405 -2.76 40.76 -73.06
C VAL A 405 -2.63 41.24 -74.49
N ASN A 406 -2.61 40.34 -75.45
CA ASN A 406 -2.47 40.64 -76.87
C ASN A 406 -3.81 40.44 -77.58
N GLU A 407 -4.17 41.32 -78.52
CA GLU A 407 -5.37 41.19 -79.35
C GLU A 407 -5.33 39.96 -80.28
#